data_c9f1c3ef7293a89078a254c390ffc8a5
#
_entry.id   c9f1c3ef7293a89078a254c390ffc8a5
#
_cell.length_a   1.000
_cell.length_b   1.000
_cell.length_c   1.000
_cell.angle_alpha   90.00
_cell.angle_beta   90.00
_cell.angle_gamma   90.00
#
_symmetry.space_group_name_H-M   'P 1'
#
loop_
_entity.id
_entity.type
_entity.pdbx_description
1 polymer ?
#
loop_
_entity_poly.entity_id
_entity_poly.type
_entity_poly.pdbx_seq_one_letter_code
_entity_poly.pdbx_strand_id
1 'polypeptide(L)'
;MRSGKTYWRDGTKYTGTLAVQSAISFSAAALSATSVRISWKNPARGPWQGVFIQMSTSGNPGTGGGTRKYTGAGNNPNQAGGSNYVDIGGLNMGTTYYFTCTSYCDALGWGSSYNVAATTKGKILYDNGYNPYGMYDSYEIATFYPTYVENPGMPGSGSDSIYKFKTPVIDSGYSKMWFDLYILYAKSNYPFLNASYTYKREEDRFPKQVSFHDTNKAVVGNKRIAIQMAGSGVAIRDIRFGWTGYDQYALNGNGIRIYKIWLE
;
A
#
# COMPACT_ATOMS: atom_id res chain seq x y z
N MET A 1 44.80 -2.01 10.50
CA MET A 1 44.70 -3.46 10.22
C MET A 1 43.33 -3.97 10.67
N ARG A 2 42.75 -4.96 9.96
CA ARG A 2 41.44 -5.56 10.31
C ARG A 2 41.41 -6.04 11.77
N SER A 3 40.30 -5.88 12.43
CA SER A 3 40.05 -6.39 13.78
C SER A 3 40.31 -7.91 13.83
N GLY A 4 40.94 -8.37 14.88
CA GLY A 4 41.31 -9.76 15.09
C GLY A 4 42.48 -10.29 14.25
N LYS A 5 43.00 -9.55 13.27
CA LYS A 5 44.26 -9.90 12.57
C LYS A 5 45.46 -9.46 13.38
N THR A 6 46.48 -10.31 13.44
CA THR A 6 47.70 -10.03 14.19
C THR A 6 48.86 -9.76 13.26
N TYR A 7 49.81 -8.93 13.69
CA TYR A 7 51.11 -8.71 13.06
C TYR A 7 52.18 -8.53 14.14
N TRP A 8 53.41 -8.76 13.75
CA TRP A 8 54.56 -8.60 14.60
C TRP A 8 55.36 -7.38 14.15
N ARG A 9 55.74 -6.56 15.10
CA ARG A 9 56.66 -5.45 14.88
C ARG A 9 57.62 -5.39 16.05
N ASP A 10 58.91 -5.37 15.76
CA ASP A 10 60.00 -5.31 16.75
C ASP A 10 59.86 -6.36 17.86
N GLY A 11 59.49 -7.60 17.49
CA GLY A 11 59.28 -8.70 18.41
C GLY A 11 57.96 -8.64 19.23
N THR A 12 57.15 -7.60 19.04
CA THR A 12 55.86 -7.44 19.74
C THR A 12 54.71 -7.80 18.83
N LYS A 13 53.76 -8.58 19.37
CA LYS A 13 52.53 -8.96 18.69
C LYS A 13 51.47 -7.89 18.87
N TYR A 14 50.95 -7.38 17.78
CA TYR A 14 49.84 -6.42 17.76
C TYR A 14 48.62 -7.06 17.14
N THR A 15 47.42 -6.67 17.64
CA THR A 15 46.14 -7.07 17.07
C THR A 15 45.45 -5.86 16.44
N GLY A 16 45.04 -6.01 15.21
CA GLY A 16 44.29 -4.95 14.53
C GLY A 16 42.92 -4.70 15.17
N THR A 17 42.52 -3.44 15.24
CA THR A 17 41.26 -3.00 15.82
C THR A 17 40.32 -2.37 14.79
N LEU A 18 40.78 -2.30 13.52
CA LEU A 18 39.98 -1.68 12.45
C LEU A 18 38.76 -2.54 12.11
N ALA A 19 37.58 -2.07 12.42
CA ALA A 19 36.30 -2.70 12.16
C ALA A 19 35.42 -1.77 11.35
N VAL A 20 34.40 -2.34 10.66
CA VAL A 20 33.35 -1.55 9.97
C VAL A 20 32.68 -0.66 10.99
N GLN A 21 32.59 0.62 10.69
CA GLN A 21 31.76 1.54 11.47
C GLN A 21 30.31 1.39 11.05
N SER A 22 29.41 1.30 12.02
CA SER A 22 28.01 1.01 11.74
C SER A 22 27.18 2.29 11.68
N ALA A 23 26.33 2.38 10.69
CA ALA A 23 25.21 3.33 10.69
C ALA A 23 24.28 3.02 11.86
N ILE A 24 23.61 4.02 12.38
CA ILE A 24 22.77 3.94 13.59
C ILE A 24 21.40 4.57 13.34
N SER A 25 20.50 4.46 14.33
CA SER A 25 19.18 5.10 14.31
C SER A 25 18.36 4.71 13.07
N PHE A 26 18.38 3.43 12.71
CA PHE A 26 17.56 2.93 11.63
C PHE A 26 16.08 3.05 11.97
N SER A 27 15.29 3.50 10.99
CA SER A 27 13.83 3.55 11.06
C SER A 27 13.23 3.17 9.71
N ALA A 28 12.00 2.68 9.72
CA ALA A 28 11.22 2.40 8.53
C ALA A 28 9.88 3.13 8.61
N ALA A 29 9.48 3.79 7.53
CA ALA A 29 8.20 4.49 7.44
C ALA A 29 7.55 4.27 6.09
N ALA A 30 6.25 3.98 6.07
CA ALA A 30 5.49 3.88 4.83
C ALA A 30 5.38 5.25 4.15
N LEU A 31 5.85 5.36 2.92
CA LEU A 31 5.66 6.54 2.07
C LEU A 31 4.32 6.47 1.33
N SER A 32 4.02 5.33 0.74
CA SER A 32 2.83 5.11 -0.07
C SER A 32 2.28 3.69 0.10
N ALA A 33 1.29 3.34 -0.71
CA ALA A 33 0.77 1.98 -0.81
C ALA A 33 1.79 0.95 -1.32
N THR A 34 2.85 1.40 -1.98
CA THR A 34 3.82 0.52 -2.65
C THR A 34 5.27 0.85 -2.32
N SER A 35 5.53 1.72 -1.35
CA SER A 35 6.89 2.11 -0.98
C SER A 35 7.06 2.40 0.51
N VAL A 36 8.27 2.10 0.99
CA VAL A 36 8.73 2.34 2.37
C VAL A 36 10.06 3.06 2.31
N ARG A 37 10.24 4.08 3.14
CA ARG A 37 11.54 4.73 3.38
C ARG A 37 12.26 4.07 4.52
N ILE A 38 13.51 3.69 4.31
CA ILE A 38 14.45 3.27 5.35
C ILE A 38 15.42 4.43 5.57
N SER A 39 15.45 4.95 6.78
CA SER A 39 16.32 6.07 7.17
C SER A 39 17.34 5.63 8.21
N TRP A 40 18.51 6.28 8.23
CA TRP A 40 19.56 6.06 9.20
C TRP A 40 20.42 7.30 9.40
N LYS A 41 21.34 7.25 10.37
CA LYS A 41 22.45 8.20 10.48
C LYS A 41 23.73 7.49 10.05
N ASN A 42 24.50 8.16 9.20
CA ASN A 42 25.83 7.68 8.80
C ASN A 42 26.76 7.60 10.01
N PRO A 43 27.78 6.72 10.00
CA PRO A 43 28.81 6.76 11.01
C PRO A 43 29.53 8.13 11.02
N ALA A 44 29.92 8.60 12.22
CA ALA A 44 30.63 9.87 12.34
C ALA A 44 32.06 9.82 11.79
N ARG A 45 32.64 8.61 11.67
CA ARG A 45 34.01 8.36 11.17
C ARG A 45 34.23 6.88 10.87
N GLY A 46 35.36 6.58 10.30
CA GLY A 46 35.88 5.20 10.15
C GLY A 46 35.47 4.57 8.82
N PRO A 47 35.89 3.34 8.59
CA PRO A 47 35.59 2.65 7.34
C PRO A 47 34.15 2.24 7.27
N TRP A 48 33.43 2.81 6.28
CA TRP A 48 32.05 2.54 5.93
C TRP A 48 31.85 2.83 4.46
N GLN A 49 31.14 1.96 3.75
CA GLN A 49 30.79 2.16 2.34
C GLN A 49 29.30 2.28 2.13
N GLY A 50 28.50 1.77 3.06
CA GLY A 50 27.06 1.84 2.94
C GLY A 50 26.36 0.80 3.82
N VAL A 51 25.10 0.56 3.45
CA VAL A 51 24.26 -0.45 4.04
C VAL A 51 23.72 -1.38 2.95
N PHE A 52 23.54 -2.64 3.28
CA PHE A 52 22.64 -3.50 2.51
C PHE A 52 21.40 -3.81 3.33
N ILE A 53 20.28 -3.93 2.62
CA ILE A 53 18.96 -4.11 3.23
C ILE A 53 18.33 -5.37 2.68
N GLN A 54 18.10 -6.33 3.58
CA GLN A 54 17.32 -7.54 3.32
C GLN A 54 15.87 -7.30 3.75
N MET A 55 14.93 -7.87 3.03
CA MET A 55 13.49 -7.70 3.25
C MET A 55 12.76 -9.04 3.26
N SER A 56 11.75 -9.15 4.14
CA SER A 56 10.85 -10.30 4.23
C SER A 56 9.46 -9.84 4.65
N THR A 57 8.45 -10.65 4.40
CA THR A 57 7.06 -10.47 4.89
C THR A 57 6.73 -11.38 6.08
N SER A 58 7.59 -12.34 6.41
CA SER A 58 7.34 -13.34 7.45
C SER A 58 8.13 -13.11 8.76
N GLY A 59 8.89 -12.00 8.85
CA GLY A 59 9.71 -11.65 10.01
C GLY A 59 11.10 -11.14 9.62
N ASN A 60 11.94 -10.85 10.60
CA ASN A 60 13.29 -10.31 10.38
C ASN A 60 14.17 -11.29 9.58
N PRO A 61 14.63 -10.91 8.38
CA PRO A 61 15.34 -11.83 7.49
C PRO A 61 16.78 -12.15 7.92
N GLY A 62 17.37 -11.33 8.81
CA GLY A 62 18.80 -11.43 9.09
C GLY A 62 19.67 -11.02 7.90
N THR A 63 20.97 -11.28 8.00
CA THR A 63 21.95 -10.86 6.96
C THR A 63 21.98 -11.76 5.72
N GLY A 64 21.47 -12.97 5.83
CA GLY A 64 21.50 -13.97 4.74
C GLY A 64 20.14 -14.44 4.24
N GLY A 65 19.03 -14.00 4.88
CA GLY A 65 17.69 -14.39 4.53
C GLY A 65 16.92 -13.33 3.73
N GLY A 66 15.72 -13.67 3.31
CA GLY A 66 14.84 -12.77 2.57
C GLY A 66 15.35 -12.37 1.18
N THR A 67 14.86 -11.23 0.70
CA THR A 67 15.28 -10.66 -0.59
C THR A 67 16.12 -9.41 -0.35
N ARG A 68 17.29 -9.30 -0.97
CA ARG A 68 18.08 -8.08 -0.95
C ARG A 68 17.44 -7.00 -1.82
N LYS A 69 17.04 -5.91 -1.18
CA LYS A 69 16.36 -4.79 -1.85
C LYS A 69 17.25 -3.59 -2.12
N TYR A 70 18.32 -3.47 -1.36
CA TYR A 70 19.23 -2.34 -1.52
C TYR A 70 20.66 -2.73 -1.12
N THR A 71 21.63 -2.13 -1.81
CA THR A 71 23.05 -2.08 -1.43
C THR A 71 23.60 -0.74 -1.89
N GLY A 72 24.09 0.08 -0.97
CA GLY A 72 24.63 1.39 -1.29
C GLY A 72 24.75 2.31 -0.09
N ALA A 73 25.18 3.53 -0.38
CA ALA A 73 25.49 4.54 0.64
C ALA A 73 24.35 5.55 0.91
N GLY A 74 23.15 5.35 0.32
CA GLY A 74 21.99 6.20 0.50
C GLY A 74 22.01 7.46 -0.37
N ASN A 75 21.14 8.40 -0.04
CA ASN A 75 21.02 9.68 -0.78
C ASN A 75 22.07 10.74 -0.36
N ASN A 76 22.75 10.54 0.78
CA ASN A 76 23.72 11.50 1.33
C ASN A 76 24.98 10.78 1.85
N PRO A 77 25.76 10.14 0.95
CA PRO A 77 26.84 9.21 1.31
C PRO A 77 28.02 9.88 2.03
N ASN A 78 28.29 11.16 1.75
CA ASN A 78 29.50 11.84 2.20
C ASN A 78 29.34 12.61 3.51
N GLN A 79 28.13 12.66 4.08
CA GLN A 79 27.88 13.40 5.32
C GLN A 79 28.11 12.50 6.55
N ALA A 80 29.30 12.58 7.14
CA ALA A 80 29.60 11.88 8.38
C ALA A 80 28.64 12.30 9.51
N GLY A 81 28.09 11.32 10.22
CA GLY A 81 27.08 11.55 11.29
C GLY A 81 25.73 12.11 10.83
N GLY A 82 25.57 12.41 9.55
CA GLY A 82 24.36 13.00 8.98
C GLY A 82 23.25 11.99 8.71
N SER A 83 22.04 12.53 8.52
CA SER A 83 20.86 11.74 8.16
C SER A 83 20.93 11.28 6.71
N ASN A 84 20.47 10.06 6.48
CA ASN A 84 20.49 9.41 5.19
C ASN A 84 19.26 8.52 5.01
N TYR A 85 18.91 8.16 3.78
CA TYR A 85 17.77 7.26 3.51
C TYR A 85 17.87 6.59 2.14
N VAL A 86 16.99 5.61 1.95
CA VAL A 86 16.64 5.00 0.66
C VAL A 86 15.15 4.68 0.65
N ASP A 87 14.53 4.83 -0.51
CA ASP A 87 13.13 4.46 -0.74
C ASP A 87 13.06 3.10 -1.44
N ILE A 88 12.40 2.15 -0.80
CA ILE A 88 12.18 0.80 -1.31
C ILE A 88 10.78 0.77 -1.93
N GLY A 89 10.72 0.63 -3.25
CA GLY A 89 9.47 0.56 -4.02
C GLY A 89 9.10 -0.85 -4.49
N GLY A 90 7.98 -0.95 -5.23
CA GLY A 90 7.49 -2.22 -5.78
C GLY A 90 6.96 -3.17 -4.71
N LEU A 91 6.40 -2.63 -3.63
CA LEU A 91 5.84 -3.36 -2.50
C LEU A 91 4.34 -3.54 -2.67
N ASN A 92 3.78 -4.56 -2.01
CA ASN A 92 2.33 -4.77 -1.95
C ASN A 92 1.69 -3.82 -0.94
N MET A 93 0.49 -3.37 -1.26
CA MET A 93 -0.33 -2.50 -0.41
C MET A 93 -0.74 -3.19 0.89
N GLY A 94 -0.84 -2.41 1.99
CA GLY A 94 -1.33 -2.88 3.28
C GLY A 94 -0.52 -4.03 3.87
N THR A 95 0.73 -4.22 3.42
CA THR A 95 1.57 -5.35 3.78
C THR A 95 2.67 -4.90 4.73
N THR A 96 2.88 -5.66 5.81
CA THR A 96 3.99 -5.44 6.72
C THR A 96 5.26 -6.06 6.15
N TYR A 97 6.30 -5.25 6.04
CA TYR A 97 7.64 -5.65 5.63
C TYR A 97 8.61 -5.50 6.79
N TYR A 98 9.44 -6.50 6.97
CA TYR A 98 10.52 -6.55 7.94
C TYR A 98 11.83 -6.38 7.20
N PHE A 99 12.69 -5.52 7.71
CA PHE A 99 13.98 -5.21 7.09
C PHE A 99 15.10 -5.47 8.09
N THR A 100 16.16 -6.14 7.63
CA THR A 100 17.44 -6.18 8.31
C THR A 100 18.42 -5.30 7.56
N CYS A 101 18.88 -4.24 8.20
CA CYS A 101 19.81 -3.25 7.67
C CYS A 101 21.18 -3.48 8.24
N THR A 102 22.18 -3.77 7.41
CA THR A 102 23.53 -4.12 7.82
C THR A 102 24.54 -3.17 7.19
N SER A 103 25.39 -2.55 7.99
CA SER A 103 26.51 -1.74 7.49
C SER A 103 27.58 -2.60 6.88
N TYR A 104 28.27 -2.11 5.84
CA TYR A 104 29.35 -2.84 5.21
C TYR A 104 30.52 -1.94 4.78
N CYS A 105 31.67 -2.59 4.64
CA CYS A 105 32.86 -2.10 3.96
C CYS A 105 33.54 -3.30 3.31
N ASP A 106 33.70 -3.30 1.99
CA ASP A 106 34.20 -4.46 1.23
C ASP A 106 35.57 -4.95 1.77
N ALA A 107 36.42 -4.00 2.16
CA ALA A 107 37.72 -4.33 2.71
C ALA A 107 37.69 -5.02 4.09
N LEU A 108 36.62 -4.84 4.87
CA LEU A 108 36.53 -5.30 6.27
C LEU A 108 35.38 -6.29 6.52
N GLY A 109 34.41 -6.36 5.61
CA GLY A 109 33.22 -7.19 5.75
C GLY A 109 31.99 -6.41 6.30
N TRP A 110 31.27 -7.02 7.23
CA TRP A 110 30.01 -6.50 7.74
C TRP A 110 30.18 -5.91 9.15
N GLY A 111 29.43 -4.84 9.41
CA GLY A 111 29.25 -4.25 10.73
C GLY A 111 28.00 -4.75 11.42
N SER A 112 27.45 -3.94 12.33
CA SER A 112 26.23 -4.26 13.05
C SER A 112 25.00 -4.26 12.13
N SER A 113 24.04 -5.11 12.47
CA SER A 113 22.73 -5.19 11.83
C SER A 113 21.64 -4.66 12.75
N TYR A 114 20.63 -4.04 12.16
CA TYR A 114 19.45 -3.51 12.84
C TYR A 114 18.20 -4.00 12.14
N ASN A 115 17.16 -4.31 12.92
CA ASN A 115 15.86 -4.71 12.40
C ASN A 115 14.87 -3.57 12.54
N VAL A 116 14.15 -3.29 11.47
CA VAL A 116 13.06 -2.34 11.43
C VAL A 116 11.90 -2.92 10.63
N ALA A 117 10.69 -2.41 10.84
CA ALA A 117 9.51 -2.85 10.09
C ALA A 117 8.61 -1.66 9.76
N ALA A 118 7.89 -1.77 8.66
CA ALA A 118 6.85 -0.85 8.29
C ALA A 118 5.75 -1.57 7.50
N THR A 119 4.51 -1.12 7.70
CA THR A 119 3.38 -1.56 6.88
C THR A 119 3.12 -0.50 5.82
N THR A 120 3.11 -0.88 4.54
CA THR A 120 2.74 0.02 3.44
C THR A 120 1.34 0.57 3.65
N LYS A 121 1.09 1.78 3.16
CA LYS A 121 -0.22 2.41 3.26
C LYS A 121 -1.26 1.64 2.45
N GLY A 122 -2.54 1.94 2.77
CA GLY A 122 -3.67 1.36 2.06
C GLY A 122 -4.24 0.12 2.73
N LYS A 123 -5.46 -0.20 2.35
CA LYS A 123 -6.23 -1.34 2.85
C LYS A 123 -7.02 -1.95 1.69
N ILE A 124 -6.79 -3.22 1.41
CA ILE A 124 -7.57 -3.97 0.42
C ILE A 124 -8.94 -4.28 1.00
N LEU A 125 -9.98 -3.90 0.32
CA LEU A 125 -11.37 -4.26 0.65
C LEU A 125 -11.85 -5.46 -0.18
N TYR A 126 -11.43 -5.51 -1.44
CA TYR A 126 -11.64 -6.61 -2.37
C TYR A 126 -10.50 -6.63 -3.38
N ASP A 127 -10.02 -7.80 -3.78
CA ASP A 127 -8.98 -7.95 -4.81
C ASP A 127 -9.06 -9.32 -5.48
N ASN A 128 -9.58 -9.37 -6.70
CA ASN A 128 -9.63 -10.57 -7.55
C ASN A 128 -10.11 -11.84 -6.81
N GLY A 129 -11.24 -11.72 -6.08
CA GLY A 129 -11.81 -12.80 -5.28
C GLY A 129 -11.37 -12.82 -3.82
N TYR A 130 -10.25 -12.18 -3.45
CA TYR A 130 -9.88 -11.98 -2.06
C TYR A 130 -10.80 -10.95 -1.41
N ASN A 131 -11.62 -11.39 -0.47
CA ASN A 131 -12.69 -10.60 0.17
C ASN A 131 -12.57 -10.61 1.70
N PRO A 132 -11.58 -9.90 2.25
CA PRO A 132 -11.20 -10.01 3.67
C PRO A 132 -12.26 -9.45 4.64
N TYR A 133 -13.15 -8.57 4.15
CA TYR A 133 -14.21 -7.96 4.96
C TYR A 133 -15.59 -8.55 4.68
N GLY A 134 -15.66 -9.61 3.87
CA GLY A 134 -16.91 -10.25 3.53
C GLY A 134 -17.88 -9.31 2.81
N MET A 135 -17.39 -8.59 1.78
CA MET A 135 -18.23 -7.76 0.92
C MET A 135 -19.33 -8.62 0.27
N TYR A 136 -20.55 -8.12 0.27
CA TYR A 136 -21.69 -8.77 -0.37
C TYR A 136 -22.61 -7.73 -0.99
N ASP A 137 -23.38 -8.14 -2.01
CA ASP A 137 -24.44 -7.32 -2.58
C ASP A 137 -25.70 -7.46 -1.75
N SER A 138 -26.29 -6.34 -1.30
CA SER A 138 -27.48 -6.36 -0.47
C SER A 138 -28.77 -6.64 -1.24
N TYR A 139 -28.73 -6.63 -2.55
CA TYR A 139 -29.84 -6.98 -3.43
C TYR A 139 -29.69 -8.34 -4.11
N GLU A 140 -28.58 -9.05 -3.86
CA GLU A 140 -28.30 -10.38 -4.40
C GLU A 140 -28.28 -10.47 -5.94
N ILE A 141 -27.97 -9.36 -6.63
CA ILE A 141 -27.94 -9.29 -8.09
C ILE A 141 -26.55 -9.58 -8.62
N ALA A 142 -25.54 -9.13 -7.87
CA ALA A 142 -24.15 -9.35 -8.26
C ALA A 142 -23.72 -10.78 -7.99
N THR A 143 -23.03 -11.37 -8.96
CA THR A 143 -22.39 -12.69 -8.82
C THR A 143 -20.94 -12.52 -8.44
N PHE A 144 -20.53 -13.20 -7.37
CA PHE A 144 -19.14 -13.24 -6.90
C PHE A 144 -18.43 -14.43 -7.56
N TYR A 145 -17.54 -14.11 -8.50
CA TYR A 145 -16.65 -15.08 -9.15
C TYR A 145 -15.30 -15.16 -8.43
N PRO A 146 -14.49 -16.18 -8.68
CA PRO A 146 -13.17 -16.31 -8.05
C PRO A 146 -12.20 -15.16 -8.31
N THR A 147 -12.40 -14.38 -9.37
CA THR A 147 -11.49 -13.30 -9.78
C THR A 147 -12.14 -11.92 -9.93
N TYR A 148 -13.45 -11.83 -9.82
CA TYR A 148 -14.17 -10.54 -9.91
C TYR A 148 -15.58 -10.66 -9.32
N VAL A 149 -16.23 -9.52 -9.11
CA VAL A 149 -17.68 -9.43 -8.88
C VAL A 149 -18.30 -8.86 -10.13
N GLU A 150 -19.29 -9.54 -10.68
CA GLU A 150 -20.06 -9.05 -11.81
C GLU A 150 -21.44 -8.59 -11.38
N ASN A 151 -21.75 -7.35 -11.71
CA ASN A 151 -23.11 -6.85 -11.67
C ASN A 151 -23.58 -6.64 -13.10
N PRO A 152 -24.54 -7.45 -13.57
CA PRO A 152 -25.04 -7.35 -14.95
C PRO A 152 -25.90 -6.12 -15.21
N GLY A 153 -26.18 -5.32 -14.15
CA GLY A 153 -27.13 -4.22 -14.21
C GLY A 153 -28.57 -4.69 -14.05
N MET A 154 -29.39 -3.84 -13.43
CA MET A 154 -30.82 -4.13 -13.32
C MET A 154 -31.62 -3.53 -14.48
N PRO A 155 -32.47 -4.31 -15.16
CA PRO A 155 -33.48 -3.75 -16.05
C PRO A 155 -34.63 -3.11 -15.24
N GLY A 156 -34.88 -1.83 -15.43
CA GLY A 156 -36.20 -1.25 -15.12
C GLY A 156 -36.44 -0.68 -13.74
N SER A 157 -35.52 -0.67 -12.81
CA SER A 157 -35.70 0.01 -11.52
C SER A 157 -34.50 0.91 -11.18
N GLY A 158 -34.79 2.09 -10.64
CA GLY A 158 -33.78 3.07 -10.21
C GLY A 158 -32.92 2.65 -9.03
N SER A 159 -32.53 1.38 -8.91
CA SER A 159 -31.77 0.89 -7.79
C SER A 159 -30.29 0.78 -8.13
N ASP A 160 -29.47 1.46 -7.32
CA ASP A 160 -28.02 1.31 -7.29
C ASP A 160 -27.64 -0.10 -6.84
N SER A 161 -26.53 -0.61 -7.35
CA SER A 161 -25.89 -1.78 -6.74
C SER A 161 -25.32 -1.38 -5.39
N ILE A 162 -25.74 -2.05 -4.32
CA ILE A 162 -25.34 -1.71 -2.96
C ILE A 162 -24.54 -2.84 -2.35
N TYR A 163 -23.24 -2.58 -2.13
CA TYR A 163 -22.32 -3.51 -1.49
C TYR A 163 -22.10 -3.14 -0.03
N LYS A 164 -22.20 -4.11 0.85
CA LYS A 164 -21.95 -3.98 2.30
C LYS A 164 -20.83 -4.90 2.73
N PHE A 165 -20.31 -4.68 3.93
CA PHE A 165 -19.26 -5.49 4.54
C PHE A 165 -19.78 -6.19 5.79
N LYS A 166 -19.49 -7.49 5.93
CA LYS A 166 -19.78 -8.25 7.16
C LYS A 166 -18.92 -7.79 8.33
N THR A 167 -17.64 -7.48 8.03
CA THR A 167 -16.71 -6.89 9.00
C THR A 167 -16.62 -5.39 8.78
N PRO A 168 -16.81 -4.54 9.80
CA PRO A 168 -16.74 -3.10 9.65
C PRO A 168 -15.41 -2.59 9.09
N VAL A 169 -15.47 -1.66 8.16
CA VAL A 169 -14.32 -0.96 7.57
C VAL A 169 -14.39 0.50 7.99
N ILE A 170 -13.47 0.92 8.87
CA ILE A 170 -13.38 2.31 9.32
C ILE A 170 -12.70 3.15 8.25
N ASP A 171 -13.24 4.33 7.94
CA ASP A 171 -12.78 5.22 6.88
C ASP A 171 -11.65 6.19 7.29
N SER A 172 -11.28 6.21 8.58
CA SER A 172 -10.22 7.10 9.07
C SER A 172 -8.83 6.68 8.63
N GLY A 173 -7.99 7.69 8.37
CA GLY A 173 -6.59 7.49 7.99
C GLY A 173 -6.37 7.24 6.49
N TYR A 174 -7.43 7.31 5.70
CA TYR A 174 -7.36 7.17 4.24
C TYR A 174 -7.87 8.43 3.56
N SER A 175 -7.26 8.78 2.42
CA SER A 175 -7.64 9.94 1.62
C SER A 175 -8.58 9.60 0.47
N LYS A 176 -8.47 8.38 -0.05
CA LYS A 176 -9.23 7.93 -1.22
C LYS A 176 -9.69 6.47 -1.09
N MET A 177 -10.83 6.18 -1.68
CA MET A 177 -11.29 4.83 -2.02
C MET A 177 -11.19 4.65 -3.52
N TRP A 178 -10.42 3.67 -3.95
CA TRP A 178 -10.15 3.37 -5.34
C TRP A 178 -10.91 2.13 -5.79
N PHE A 179 -11.25 2.10 -7.08
CA PHE A 179 -11.93 0.99 -7.73
C PHE A 179 -11.27 0.69 -9.07
N ASP A 180 -10.91 -0.56 -9.30
CA ASP A 180 -10.59 -1.10 -10.62
C ASP A 180 -11.79 -1.87 -11.13
N LEU A 181 -12.35 -1.40 -12.23
CA LEU A 181 -13.59 -1.86 -12.82
C LEU A 181 -13.38 -2.24 -14.29
N TYR A 182 -14.28 -3.08 -14.80
CA TYR A 182 -14.46 -3.24 -16.24
C TYR A 182 -15.92 -2.92 -16.57
N ILE A 183 -16.14 -2.02 -17.49
CA ILE A 183 -17.47 -1.66 -17.99
C ILE A 183 -17.85 -2.68 -19.05
N LEU A 184 -18.86 -3.50 -18.79
CA LEU A 184 -19.32 -4.56 -19.67
C LEU A 184 -20.07 -4.00 -20.88
N TYR A 185 -20.96 -3.05 -20.62
CA TYR A 185 -21.69 -2.30 -21.62
C TYR A 185 -22.20 -0.99 -20.99
N ALA A 186 -22.32 0.04 -21.84
CA ALA A 186 -22.85 1.34 -21.47
C ALA A 186 -23.90 1.74 -22.49
N LYS A 187 -25.15 1.90 -22.05
CA LYS A 187 -26.23 2.35 -22.93
C LYS A 187 -26.10 3.84 -23.21
N SER A 188 -26.42 4.23 -24.42
CA SER A 188 -26.29 5.64 -24.89
C SER A 188 -27.12 6.64 -24.08
N ASN A 189 -28.23 6.21 -23.47
CA ASN A 189 -29.12 7.07 -22.68
C ASN A 189 -28.63 7.24 -21.23
N TYR A 190 -27.71 6.39 -20.74
CA TYR A 190 -27.18 6.41 -19.37
C TYR A 190 -25.66 6.21 -19.36
N PRO A 191 -24.93 7.15 -19.97
CA PRO A 191 -23.51 6.92 -20.23
C PRO A 191 -22.60 7.25 -19.06
N PHE A 192 -23.09 7.76 -17.92
CA PHE A 192 -22.22 8.25 -16.85
C PHE A 192 -22.25 7.30 -15.65
N LEU A 193 -21.08 6.74 -15.34
CA LEU A 193 -20.88 5.93 -14.16
C LEU A 193 -20.80 6.82 -12.91
N ASN A 194 -21.58 6.45 -11.90
CA ASN A 194 -21.49 7.03 -10.57
C ASN A 194 -21.02 5.97 -9.58
N ALA A 195 -20.20 6.38 -8.65
CA ALA A 195 -19.84 5.57 -7.50
C ALA A 195 -19.93 6.41 -6.24
N SER A 196 -20.34 5.80 -5.15
CA SER A 196 -20.40 6.47 -3.87
C SER A 196 -20.19 5.51 -2.72
N TYR A 197 -19.85 6.04 -1.55
CA TYR A 197 -19.99 5.30 -0.29
C TYR A 197 -20.79 6.11 0.71
N THR A 198 -21.45 5.43 1.65
CA THR A 198 -22.18 6.07 2.72
C THR A 198 -21.57 5.74 4.08
N TYR A 199 -21.71 6.67 5.00
CA TYR A 199 -21.36 6.52 6.41
C TYR A 199 -22.37 7.24 7.29
N LYS A 200 -22.42 6.91 8.58
CA LYS A 200 -23.30 7.59 9.54
C LYS A 200 -22.59 7.69 10.88
N ARG A 201 -22.38 8.91 11.35
CA ARG A 201 -21.94 9.17 12.72
C ARG A 201 -23.14 9.12 13.67
N GLU A 202 -22.86 8.99 14.96
CA GLU A 202 -23.92 8.93 15.98
C GLU A 202 -24.78 10.18 16.00
N GLU A 203 -24.17 11.35 15.81
CA GLU A 203 -24.85 12.67 15.77
C GLU A 203 -25.62 12.92 14.47
N ASP A 204 -25.43 12.11 13.45
CA ASP A 204 -26.08 12.32 12.15
C ASP A 204 -27.52 11.77 12.18
N ARG A 205 -28.51 12.60 11.80
CA ARG A 205 -29.90 12.16 11.64
C ARG A 205 -30.05 11.14 10.49
N PHE A 206 -29.31 11.35 9.39
CA PHE A 206 -29.33 10.51 8.19
C PHE A 206 -27.90 10.12 7.79
N PRO A 207 -27.73 8.99 7.07
CA PRO A 207 -26.45 8.66 6.47
C PRO A 207 -25.97 9.75 5.52
N LYS A 208 -24.67 10.07 5.58
CA LYS A 208 -23.99 10.95 4.63
C LYS A 208 -23.43 10.13 3.48
N GLN A 209 -23.40 10.74 2.31
CA GLN A 209 -22.87 10.12 1.09
C GLN A 209 -21.75 10.97 0.53
N VAL A 210 -20.69 10.30 0.09
CA VAL A 210 -19.61 10.89 -0.70
C VAL A 210 -19.63 10.22 -2.07
N SER A 211 -19.68 11.02 -3.13
CA SER A 211 -19.90 10.53 -4.48
C SER A 211 -18.80 10.93 -5.44
N PHE A 212 -18.57 10.07 -6.42
CA PHE A 212 -17.89 10.35 -7.68
C PHE A 212 -18.91 10.32 -8.80
N HIS A 213 -18.89 11.35 -9.64
CA HIS A 213 -19.70 11.43 -10.84
C HIS A 213 -18.76 11.51 -12.05
N ASP A 214 -18.88 10.55 -12.96
CA ASP A 214 -18.13 10.59 -14.19
C ASP A 214 -18.70 11.66 -15.10
N THR A 215 -17.87 12.57 -15.56
CA THR A 215 -18.24 13.62 -16.53
C THR A 215 -18.02 13.17 -17.97
N ASN A 216 -17.33 12.05 -18.17
CA ASN A 216 -17.10 11.46 -19.48
C ASN A 216 -18.02 10.27 -19.67
N LYS A 217 -18.54 10.12 -20.90
CA LYS A 217 -19.31 8.92 -21.27
C LYS A 217 -18.47 7.67 -21.04
N ALA A 218 -19.10 6.70 -20.39
CA ALA A 218 -18.48 5.42 -20.15
C ALA A 218 -18.26 4.69 -21.47
N VAL A 219 -17.06 4.11 -21.60
CA VAL A 219 -16.67 3.26 -22.72
C VAL A 219 -16.46 1.86 -22.18
N VAL A 220 -16.89 0.85 -22.93
CA VAL A 220 -16.60 -0.57 -22.60
C VAL A 220 -15.11 -0.76 -22.43
N GLY A 221 -14.69 -1.36 -21.32
CA GLY A 221 -13.29 -1.59 -21.02
C GLY A 221 -12.92 -1.31 -19.57
N ASN A 222 -11.62 -1.35 -19.30
CA ASN A 222 -11.07 -1.09 -17.98
C ASN A 222 -11.24 0.37 -17.59
N LYS A 223 -11.64 0.59 -16.35
CA LYS A 223 -11.77 1.91 -15.75
C LYS A 223 -11.28 1.91 -14.31
N ARG A 224 -10.48 2.90 -13.97
CA ARG A 224 -10.09 3.19 -12.58
C ARG A 224 -10.75 4.48 -12.14
N ILE A 225 -11.39 4.45 -10.98
CA ILE A 225 -12.02 5.64 -10.39
C ILE A 225 -11.62 5.77 -8.91
N ALA A 226 -11.74 6.96 -8.36
CA ALA A 226 -11.50 7.23 -6.95
C ALA A 226 -12.59 8.12 -6.36
N ILE A 227 -13.00 7.81 -5.14
CA ILE A 227 -13.85 8.65 -4.30
C ILE A 227 -12.98 9.27 -3.21
N GLN A 228 -13.07 10.57 -3.00
CA GLN A 228 -12.40 11.23 -1.87
C GLN A 228 -13.01 10.76 -0.56
N MET A 229 -12.18 10.32 0.39
CA MET A 229 -12.66 9.86 1.69
C MET A 229 -13.03 11.04 2.60
N ALA A 230 -14.11 10.89 3.35
CA ALA A 230 -14.53 11.91 4.31
C ALA A 230 -13.70 11.92 5.60
N GLY A 231 -12.99 10.82 5.89
CA GLY A 231 -12.25 10.67 7.15
C GLY A 231 -13.16 10.75 8.38
N SER A 232 -14.36 10.16 8.27
CA SER A 232 -15.43 10.31 9.28
C SER A 232 -15.09 9.66 10.62
N GLY A 233 -14.15 8.70 10.64
CA GLY A 233 -13.77 7.92 11.82
C GLY A 233 -14.75 6.81 12.18
N VAL A 234 -15.80 6.61 11.38
CA VAL A 234 -16.79 5.54 11.57
C VAL A 234 -16.76 4.53 10.43
N ALA A 235 -17.50 3.45 10.58
CA ALA A 235 -17.55 2.40 9.57
C ALA A 235 -18.23 2.88 8.29
N ILE A 236 -17.67 2.50 7.15
CA ILE A 236 -18.34 2.56 5.85
C ILE A 236 -19.59 1.68 5.93
N ARG A 237 -20.74 2.26 5.67
CA ARG A 237 -22.01 1.57 5.71
C ARG A 237 -22.27 0.74 4.47
N ASP A 238 -22.08 1.36 3.31
CA ASP A 238 -22.24 0.72 2.01
C ASP A 238 -21.42 1.45 0.92
N ILE A 239 -21.15 0.74 -0.16
CA ILE A 239 -20.62 1.26 -1.41
C ILE A 239 -21.70 1.08 -2.47
N ARG A 240 -21.88 2.07 -3.33
CA ARG A 240 -22.92 2.06 -4.37
C ARG A 240 -22.32 2.36 -5.72
N PHE A 241 -22.81 1.67 -6.72
CA PHE A 241 -22.59 1.98 -8.13
C PHE A 241 -23.92 2.24 -8.80
N GLY A 242 -23.97 3.27 -9.60
CA GLY A 242 -25.14 3.66 -10.35
C GLY A 242 -24.76 4.27 -11.70
N TRP A 243 -25.76 4.53 -12.51
CA TRP A 243 -25.59 5.14 -13.81
C TRP A 243 -26.57 6.30 -13.97
N THR A 244 -26.08 7.42 -14.50
CA THR A 244 -26.92 8.57 -14.80
C THR A 244 -26.89 8.90 -16.28
N GLY A 245 -27.99 9.48 -16.77
CA GLY A 245 -28.15 9.95 -18.13
C GLY A 245 -28.59 11.41 -18.16
N TYR A 246 -28.93 11.88 -19.35
CA TYR A 246 -29.46 13.22 -19.56
C TYR A 246 -30.84 13.38 -18.94
N ASP A 247 -31.60 12.28 -18.74
CA ASP A 247 -32.89 12.25 -18.05
C ASP A 247 -32.74 11.51 -16.74
N GLN A 248 -33.15 12.12 -15.64
CA GLN A 248 -32.77 11.80 -14.25
C GLN A 248 -33.16 10.40 -13.70
N TYR A 249 -33.75 9.50 -14.47
CA TYR A 249 -34.46 8.34 -13.89
C TYR A 249 -34.28 7.00 -14.56
N ALA A 250 -33.13 6.63 -15.12
CA ALA A 250 -33.06 5.26 -15.58
C ALA A 250 -31.74 4.56 -15.45
N LEU A 251 -31.73 3.57 -14.60
CA LEU A 251 -30.67 2.57 -14.43
C LEU A 251 -31.00 1.35 -15.28
N ASN A 252 -30.90 1.45 -16.58
CA ASN A 252 -31.27 0.33 -17.45
C ASN A 252 -30.04 -0.35 -18.04
N GLY A 253 -29.63 -1.42 -17.36
CA GLY A 253 -28.90 -2.46 -18.03
C GLY A 253 -27.44 -2.17 -18.37
N ASN A 254 -26.76 -1.28 -17.64
CA ASN A 254 -25.32 -1.11 -17.71
C ASN A 254 -24.64 -2.05 -16.70
N GLY A 255 -23.68 -2.84 -17.14
CA GLY A 255 -23.01 -3.81 -16.30
C GLY A 255 -21.55 -3.44 -16.00
N ILE A 256 -21.11 -3.84 -14.83
CA ILE A 256 -19.72 -3.70 -14.41
C ILE A 256 -19.18 -4.99 -13.84
N ARG A 257 -17.85 -5.18 -13.99
CA ARG A 257 -17.07 -6.10 -13.17
C ARG A 257 -16.20 -5.32 -12.22
N ILE A 258 -16.14 -5.72 -10.97
CA ILE A 258 -15.28 -5.15 -9.95
C ILE A 258 -14.12 -6.12 -9.75
N TYR A 259 -12.92 -5.69 -10.06
CA TYR A 259 -11.70 -6.47 -9.83
C TYR A 259 -11.05 -6.13 -8.51
N LYS A 260 -11.06 -4.85 -8.13
CA LYS A 260 -10.39 -4.39 -6.93
C LYS A 260 -11.05 -3.17 -6.31
N ILE A 261 -11.11 -3.15 -4.97
CA ILE A 261 -11.49 -2.00 -4.14
C ILE A 261 -10.43 -1.86 -3.04
N TRP A 262 -9.88 -0.65 -2.89
CA TRP A 262 -8.91 -0.39 -1.83
C TRP A 262 -8.99 1.04 -1.31
N LEU A 263 -8.48 1.24 -0.09
CA LEU A 263 -8.32 2.55 0.56
C LEU A 263 -6.85 2.98 0.51
N GLU A 264 -6.60 4.27 0.29
CA GLU A 264 -5.26 4.86 0.28
C GLU A 264 -5.22 6.19 1.05
#